data_f2c93bd60c2843f02f2eb76d2226e471
#
_entry.id   f2c93bd60c2843f02f2eb76d2226e471
#
_cell.length_a   1.000
_cell.length_b   1.000
_cell.length_c   1.000
_cell.angle_alpha   90.00
_cell.angle_beta   90.00
_cell.angle_gamma   90.00
#
_symmetry.space_group_name_H-M   'P 1'
#
loop_
_entity.id
_entity.type
_entity.pdbx_description
1 polymer ?
#
loop_
_entity_poly.entity_id
_entity_poly.type
_entity_poly.pdbx_seq_one_letter_code
_entity_poly.pdbx_strand_id
1 'polypeptide(L)'
;LYYLDTQLSKPLLRIFEPILGERANSLLSGEHTRVLQVATSNVGALMKFAVKTVQCLGCRTPLKDQRAAVCSNCKPRETELYFDKVRRVSEAEMEFNRLWTCCQRCQGSLANDVLCSNQDCPIFFKRKRAQMDAEDANHVVQRFDLSW
;
A
#
# COMPACT_ATOMS: atom_id res chain seq x y z
N LEU A 1 11.95 11.93 -26.98
CA LEU A 1 12.86 13.02 -27.39
C LEU A 1 12.52 13.54 -28.78
N TYR A 2 12.45 12.69 -29.82
CA TYR A 2 12.15 13.12 -31.22
C TYR A 2 10.86 13.96 -31.34
N TYR A 3 9.76 13.58 -30.69
CA TYR A 3 8.50 14.33 -30.72
C TYR A 3 8.60 15.69 -30.03
N LEU A 4 9.35 15.78 -28.94
CA LEU A 4 9.59 17.04 -28.24
C LEU A 4 10.39 18.00 -29.11
N ASP A 5 11.45 17.53 -29.70
CA ASP A 5 12.40 18.39 -30.45
C ASP A 5 11.86 18.84 -31.83
N THR A 6 11.06 17.98 -32.48
CA THR A 6 10.62 18.26 -33.85
C THR A 6 9.21 18.80 -33.97
N GLN A 7 8.28 18.35 -33.09
CA GLN A 7 6.85 18.64 -33.19
C GLN A 7 6.35 19.64 -32.18
N LEU A 8 6.84 19.57 -30.92
CA LEU A 8 6.34 20.38 -29.83
C LEU A 8 7.17 21.64 -29.55
N SER A 9 8.47 21.63 -29.84
CA SER A 9 9.36 22.74 -29.54
C SER A 9 8.93 24.04 -30.21
N LYS A 10 8.68 24.02 -31.50
CA LYS A 10 8.32 25.23 -32.27
C LYS A 10 6.98 25.86 -31.83
N PRO A 11 5.89 25.11 -31.68
CA PRO A 11 4.63 25.67 -31.17
C PRO A 11 4.76 26.19 -29.74
N LEU A 12 5.48 25.49 -28.87
CA LEU A 12 5.68 25.92 -27.47
C LEU A 12 6.50 27.21 -27.40
N LEU A 13 7.60 27.31 -28.14
CA LEU A 13 8.40 28.54 -28.18
C LEU A 13 7.58 29.73 -28.67
N ARG A 14 6.77 29.58 -29.71
CA ARG A 14 5.90 30.66 -30.22
C ARG A 14 4.90 31.19 -29.17
N ILE A 15 4.43 30.30 -28.29
CA ILE A 15 3.45 30.68 -27.23
C ILE A 15 4.19 31.33 -26.05
N PHE A 16 5.34 30.81 -25.66
CA PHE A 16 6.00 31.23 -24.43
C PHE A 16 7.09 32.30 -24.64
N GLU A 17 7.65 32.44 -25.82
CA GLU A 17 8.65 33.48 -26.13
C GLU A 17 8.15 34.92 -25.85
N PRO A 18 6.90 35.32 -26.18
CA PRO A 18 6.37 36.61 -25.81
C PRO A 18 6.23 36.85 -24.30
N ILE A 19 6.12 35.77 -23.51
CA ILE A 19 5.90 35.84 -22.05
C ILE A 19 7.21 35.73 -21.28
N LEU A 20 8.09 34.83 -21.70
CA LEU A 20 9.30 34.46 -20.98
C LEU A 20 10.60 34.98 -21.62
N GLY A 21 10.52 35.55 -22.84
CA GLY A 21 11.69 36.01 -23.58
C GLY A 21 12.70 34.89 -23.80
N GLU A 22 13.98 35.16 -23.62
CA GLU A 22 15.06 34.19 -23.81
C GLU A 22 14.95 32.94 -22.91
N ARG A 23 14.22 33.03 -21.80
CA ARG A 23 13.99 31.90 -20.90
C ARG A 23 13.03 30.84 -21.48
N ALA A 24 12.33 31.13 -22.59
CA ALA A 24 11.47 30.14 -23.25
C ALA A 24 12.25 28.88 -23.69
N ASN A 25 13.51 29.02 -24.07
CA ASN A 25 14.37 27.91 -24.43
C ASN A 25 14.67 26.98 -23.23
N SER A 26 14.67 27.48 -22.01
CA SER A 26 14.89 26.68 -20.82
C SER A 26 13.73 25.72 -20.48
N LEU A 27 12.55 25.96 -21.07
CA LEU A 27 11.41 25.02 -20.95
C LEU A 27 11.65 23.72 -21.71
N LEU A 28 12.49 23.76 -22.73
CA LEU A 28 12.79 22.59 -23.59
C LEU A 28 14.13 21.93 -23.24
N SER A 29 15.03 22.69 -22.63
CA SER A 29 16.37 22.24 -22.25
C SER A 29 16.50 22.11 -20.73
N GLY A 30 15.92 21.05 -20.16
CA GLY A 30 16.05 20.79 -18.73
C GLY A 30 15.58 19.40 -18.37
N GLU A 31 16.10 18.84 -17.30
CA GLU A 31 15.54 17.62 -16.70
C GLU A 31 14.23 17.94 -16.01
N HIS A 32 13.15 18.06 -16.79
CA HIS A 32 11.80 18.28 -16.27
C HIS A 32 11.17 17.00 -15.71
N THR A 33 11.77 15.86 -15.95
CA THR A 33 11.42 14.61 -15.31
C THR A 33 12.06 14.59 -13.92
N ARG A 34 11.34 15.06 -12.90
CA ARG A 34 11.57 14.52 -11.58
C ARG A 34 11.29 13.02 -11.67
N VAL A 35 12.33 12.24 -11.80
CA VAL A 35 12.28 10.85 -11.38
C VAL A 35 11.98 10.94 -9.89
N LEU A 36 10.69 10.85 -9.53
CA LEU A 36 10.34 10.45 -8.19
C LEU A 36 11.02 9.10 -8.03
N GLN A 37 12.19 9.11 -7.43
CA GLN A 37 12.73 7.91 -6.83
C GLN A 37 11.68 7.54 -5.76
N VAL A 38 10.65 6.84 -6.21
CA VAL A 38 9.85 6.05 -5.30
C VAL A 38 10.91 5.22 -4.61
N ALA A 39 11.04 5.42 -3.29
CA ALA A 39 11.91 4.60 -2.48
C ALA A 39 11.34 3.17 -2.53
N THR A 40 11.56 2.51 -3.68
CA THR A 40 11.18 1.11 -3.95
C THR A 40 12.09 0.16 -3.20
N SER A 41 13.14 0.68 -2.60
CA SER A 41 13.92 -0.10 -1.67
C SER A 41 13.58 0.37 -0.25
N ASN A 42 12.98 -0.50 0.53
CA ASN A 42 13.03 -0.45 1.99
C ASN A 42 14.49 -0.47 2.51
N VAL A 43 15.44 -0.11 1.67
CA VAL A 43 16.88 -0.15 1.86
C VAL A 43 17.42 1.30 1.85
N GLY A 44 16.78 2.18 2.60
CA GLY A 44 17.49 3.38 3.07
C GLY A 44 18.69 2.95 3.92
N ALA A 45 19.78 3.71 3.92
CA ALA A 45 21.00 3.37 4.65
C ALA A 45 20.74 2.98 6.12
N LEU A 46 19.74 3.58 6.75
CA LEU A 46 19.26 3.24 8.11
C LEU A 46 18.51 1.91 8.18
N MET A 47 17.81 1.51 7.12
CA MET A 47 17.06 0.24 7.09
C MET A 47 17.97 -0.99 6.96
N LYS A 48 19.21 -0.82 6.52
CA LYS A 48 20.21 -1.91 6.55
C LYS A 48 20.54 -2.37 7.97
N PHE A 49 20.34 -1.50 8.94
CA PHE A 49 20.58 -1.78 10.37
C PHE A 49 19.29 -2.15 11.12
N ALA A 50 18.12 -2.04 10.47
CA ALA A 50 16.86 -2.43 11.07
C ALA A 50 16.72 -3.95 11.04
N VAL A 51 17.05 -4.59 12.14
CA VAL A 51 16.73 -6.00 12.34
C VAL A 51 15.22 -6.11 12.55
N LYS A 52 14.51 -6.75 11.62
CA LYS A 52 13.08 -7.06 11.80
C LYS A 52 12.94 -8.09 12.93
N THR A 53 12.76 -7.62 14.14
CA THR A 53 12.45 -8.48 15.28
C THR A 53 10.96 -8.81 15.28
N VAL A 54 10.66 -10.11 15.25
CA VAL A 54 9.28 -10.57 15.40
C VAL A 54 8.89 -10.46 16.87
N GLN A 55 7.73 -9.87 17.14
CA GLN A 55 7.22 -9.67 18.49
C GLN A 55 6.13 -10.69 18.83
N CYS A 56 6.05 -11.03 20.11
CA CYS A 56 4.98 -11.83 20.67
C CYS A 56 3.62 -11.13 20.50
N LEU A 57 2.62 -11.85 19.98
CA LEU A 57 1.29 -11.30 19.75
C LEU A 57 0.51 -10.99 21.02
N GLY A 58 0.94 -11.48 22.18
CA GLY A 58 0.35 -11.17 23.48
C GLY A 58 1.02 -9.98 24.16
N CYS A 59 2.29 -10.12 24.54
CA CYS A 59 3.01 -9.13 25.37
C CYS A 59 3.97 -8.22 24.58
N ARG A 60 4.09 -8.37 23.27
CA ARG A 60 4.99 -7.62 22.37
C ARG A 60 6.49 -7.77 22.66
N THR A 61 6.89 -8.70 23.52
CA THR A 61 8.30 -9.00 23.75
C THR A 61 8.95 -9.53 22.47
N PRO A 62 10.17 -9.13 22.12
CA PRO A 62 10.88 -9.68 20.95
C PRO A 62 11.04 -11.19 21.08
N LEU A 63 10.73 -11.91 20.02
CA LEU A 63 10.87 -13.37 19.95
C LEU A 63 12.21 -13.75 19.31
N LYS A 64 12.84 -14.76 19.86
CA LYS A 64 14.06 -15.36 19.27
C LYS A 64 13.72 -16.18 18.03
N ASP A 65 12.59 -16.88 18.08
CA ASP A 65 12.07 -17.65 16.94
C ASP A 65 11.12 -16.79 16.12
N GLN A 66 11.47 -16.59 14.86
CA GLN A 66 10.67 -15.77 13.92
C GLN A 66 9.35 -16.45 13.51
N ARG A 67 9.21 -17.76 13.73
CA ARG A 67 8.01 -18.52 13.40
C ARG A 67 6.99 -18.55 14.55
N ALA A 68 7.42 -18.33 15.77
CA ALA A 68 6.54 -18.37 16.93
C ALA A 68 5.57 -17.19 16.95
N ALA A 69 4.30 -17.46 17.27
CA ALA A 69 3.29 -16.43 17.46
C ALA A 69 3.40 -15.76 18.84
N VAL A 70 3.69 -16.57 19.87
CA VAL A 70 3.71 -16.15 21.28
C VAL A 70 4.98 -16.60 21.98
N CYS A 71 5.36 -15.89 23.04
CA CYS A 71 6.47 -16.28 23.92
C CYS A 71 6.04 -17.37 24.92
N SER A 72 7.01 -17.97 25.63
CA SER A 72 6.75 -18.99 26.65
C SER A 72 5.77 -18.52 27.73
N ASN A 73 5.84 -17.27 28.14
CA ASN A 73 4.93 -16.70 29.15
C ASN A 73 3.49 -16.54 28.67
N CYS A 74 3.28 -16.33 27.34
CA CYS A 74 1.94 -16.19 26.74
C CYS A 74 1.37 -17.50 26.21
N LYS A 75 2.20 -18.57 26.15
CA LYS A 75 1.80 -19.89 25.66
C LYS A 75 0.54 -20.46 26.34
N PRO A 76 0.35 -20.35 27.68
CA PRO A 76 -0.87 -20.81 28.32
C PRO A 76 -2.16 -20.12 27.85
N ARG A 77 -2.05 -18.91 27.31
CA ARG A 77 -3.16 -18.10 26.79
C ARG A 77 -3.20 -18.04 25.27
N GLU A 78 -2.50 -18.92 24.61
CA GLU A 78 -2.37 -18.91 23.15
C GLU A 78 -3.71 -19.04 22.45
N THR A 79 -4.57 -19.93 22.93
CA THR A 79 -5.91 -20.15 22.39
C THR A 79 -6.78 -18.89 22.47
N GLU A 80 -6.78 -18.21 23.62
CA GLU A 80 -7.52 -16.96 23.80
C GLU A 80 -7.01 -15.88 22.85
N LEU A 81 -5.69 -15.73 22.73
CA LEU A 81 -5.06 -14.79 21.82
C LEU A 81 -5.36 -15.12 20.35
N TYR A 82 -5.40 -16.39 20.00
CA TYR A 82 -5.77 -16.84 18.66
C TYR A 82 -7.20 -16.41 18.32
N PHE A 83 -8.17 -16.70 19.17
CA PHE A 83 -9.56 -16.30 18.94
C PHE A 83 -9.75 -14.78 18.84
N ASP A 84 -9.01 -13.99 19.64
CA ASP A 84 -9.02 -12.54 19.52
C ASP A 84 -8.51 -12.08 18.12
N LYS A 85 -7.48 -12.74 17.59
CA LYS A 85 -6.98 -12.41 16.25
C LYS A 85 -7.93 -12.86 15.14
N VAL A 86 -8.54 -14.04 15.27
CA VAL A 86 -9.57 -14.51 14.32
C VAL A 86 -10.78 -13.56 14.30
N ARG A 87 -11.21 -13.07 15.46
CA ARG A 87 -12.27 -12.05 15.52
C ARG A 87 -11.91 -10.80 14.73
N ARG A 88 -10.67 -10.31 14.86
CA ARG A 88 -10.18 -9.16 14.09
C ARG A 88 -10.16 -9.40 12.58
N VAL A 89 -9.78 -10.60 12.16
CA VAL A 89 -9.87 -10.99 10.74
C VAL A 89 -11.32 -10.87 10.26
N SER A 90 -12.25 -11.48 11.00
CA SER A 90 -13.68 -11.42 10.65
C SER A 90 -14.22 -9.99 10.57
N GLU A 91 -13.84 -9.12 11.50
CA GLU A 91 -14.22 -7.70 11.49
C GLU A 91 -13.66 -6.98 10.26
N ALA A 92 -12.39 -7.19 9.93
CA ALA A 92 -11.74 -6.57 8.77
C ALA A 92 -12.33 -7.07 7.43
N GLU A 93 -12.61 -8.37 7.34
CA GLU A 93 -13.25 -8.97 6.16
C GLU A 93 -14.69 -8.46 5.98
N MET A 94 -15.45 -8.30 7.05
CA MET A 94 -16.79 -7.72 6.98
C MET A 94 -16.75 -6.27 6.46
N GLU A 95 -15.80 -5.47 6.92
CA GLU A 95 -15.64 -4.10 6.43
C GLU A 95 -15.23 -4.08 4.95
N PHE A 96 -14.27 -4.90 4.56
CA PHE A 96 -13.87 -5.04 3.16
C PHE A 96 -15.05 -5.46 2.28
N ASN A 97 -15.81 -6.47 2.67
CA ASN A 97 -16.95 -6.98 1.91
C ASN A 97 -18.07 -5.94 1.74
N ARG A 98 -18.31 -5.10 2.75
CA ARG A 98 -19.26 -3.99 2.64
C ARG A 98 -18.80 -2.98 1.57
N LEU A 99 -17.54 -2.59 1.61
CA LEU A 99 -16.97 -1.63 0.66
C LEU A 99 -16.88 -2.22 -0.74
N TRP A 100 -16.53 -3.49 -0.84
CA TRP A 100 -16.52 -4.23 -2.11
C TRP A 100 -17.89 -4.25 -2.76
N THR A 101 -18.93 -4.62 -2.00
CA THR A 101 -20.32 -4.62 -2.48
C THR A 101 -20.78 -3.21 -2.90
N CYS A 102 -20.38 -2.15 -2.20
CA CYS A 102 -20.65 -0.78 -2.64
C CYS A 102 -20.03 -0.49 -4.02
N CYS A 103 -18.79 -0.91 -4.24
CA CYS A 103 -18.11 -0.72 -5.52
C CYS A 103 -18.74 -1.57 -6.64
N GLN A 104 -19.14 -2.80 -6.34
CA GLN A 104 -19.86 -3.68 -7.29
C GLN A 104 -21.19 -3.06 -7.71
N ARG A 105 -21.96 -2.53 -6.77
CA ARG A 105 -23.23 -1.84 -7.08
C ARG A 105 -23.00 -0.59 -7.93
N CYS A 106 -21.98 0.19 -7.65
CA CYS A 106 -21.60 1.35 -8.45
C CYS A 106 -21.22 0.97 -9.88
N GLN A 107 -20.54 -0.16 -10.07
CA GLN A 107 -20.15 -0.73 -11.37
C GLN A 107 -21.34 -1.36 -12.12
N GLY A 108 -22.45 -1.65 -11.43
CA GLY A 108 -23.65 -2.26 -12.00
C GLY A 108 -23.62 -3.78 -12.10
N SER A 109 -22.66 -4.46 -11.47
CA SER A 109 -22.57 -5.92 -11.45
C SER A 109 -22.11 -6.42 -10.08
N LEU A 110 -22.84 -7.36 -9.50
CA LEU A 110 -22.46 -8.04 -8.25
C LEU A 110 -21.63 -9.32 -8.49
N ALA A 111 -21.50 -9.75 -9.72
CA ALA A 111 -20.80 -10.99 -10.07
C ALA A 111 -19.36 -10.77 -10.55
N ASN A 112 -19.05 -9.56 -11.03
CA ASN A 112 -17.76 -9.26 -11.60
C ASN A 112 -16.82 -8.62 -10.57
N ASP A 113 -15.52 -8.79 -10.78
CA ASP A 113 -14.50 -8.13 -10.01
C ASP A 113 -14.56 -6.61 -10.16
N VAL A 114 -14.19 -5.92 -9.09
CA VAL A 114 -14.17 -4.45 -9.09
C VAL A 114 -12.90 -3.93 -9.72
N LEU A 115 -13.02 -3.45 -10.95
CA LEU A 115 -11.92 -2.88 -11.74
C LEU A 115 -11.77 -1.36 -11.58
N CYS A 116 -12.64 -0.72 -10.80
CA CYS A 116 -12.62 0.72 -10.58
C CYS A 116 -11.29 1.20 -9.97
N SER A 117 -10.66 2.18 -10.64
CA SER A 117 -9.42 2.85 -10.23
C SER A 117 -9.61 4.36 -9.97
N ASN A 118 -10.84 4.82 -9.78
CA ASN A 118 -11.14 6.24 -9.56
C ASN A 118 -10.56 6.73 -8.23
N GLN A 119 -9.49 7.53 -8.30
CA GLN A 119 -8.79 8.08 -7.14
C GLN A 119 -9.54 9.23 -6.45
N ASP A 120 -10.51 9.85 -7.11
CA ASP A 120 -11.33 10.91 -6.50
C ASP A 120 -12.48 10.34 -5.65
N CYS A 121 -12.67 9.03 -5.67
CA CYS A 121 -13.73 8.36 -4.92
C CYS A 121 -13.25 7.99 -3.51
N PRO A 122 -13.89 8.48 -2.44
CA PRO A 122 -13.52 8.16 -1.07
C PRO A 122 -13.70 6.66 -0.73
N ILE A 123 -14.64 5.97 -1.41
CA ILE A 123 -14.85 4.53 -1.23
C ILE A 123 -13.67 3.73 -1.78
N PHE A 124 -13.03 4.18 -2.88
CA PHE A 124 -11.87 3.52 -3.45
C PHE A 124 -10.74 3.37 -2.43
N PHE A 125 -10.35 4.47 -1.77
CA PHE A 125 -9.29 4.43 -0.76
C PHE A 125 -9.67 3.61 0.47
N LYS A 126 -10.90 3.75 0.96
CA LYS A 126 -11.40 2.94 2.08
C LYS A 126 -11.35 1.45 1.75
N ARG A 127 -11.79 1.06 0.54
CA ARG A 127 -11.74 -0.33 0.08
C ARG A 127 -10.30 -0.86 0.02
N LYS A 128 -9.37 -0.07 -0.54
CA LYS A 128 -7.96 -0.46 -0.61
C LYS A 128 -7.36 -0.60 0.80
N ARG A 129 -7.69 0.31 1.70
CA ARG A 129 -7.24 0.23 3.09
C ARG A 129 -7.82 -1.00 3.78
N ALA A 130 -9.12 -1.25 3.69
CA ALA A 130 -9.76 -2.41 4.29
C ALA A 130 -9.22 -3.74 3.73
N GLN A 131 -8.84 -3.77 2.44
CA GLN A 131 -8.17 -4.92 1.84
C GLN A 131 -6.83 -5.19 2.53
N MET A 132 -5.99 -4.17 2.69
CA MET A 132 -4.68 -4.30 3.37
C MET A 132 -4.86 -4.72 4.83
N ASP A 133 -5.81 -4.11 5.53
CA ASP A 133 -6.08 -4.42 6.94
C ASP A 133 -6.54 -5.88 7.11
N ALA A 134 -7.34 -6.43 6.17
CA ALA A 134 -7.74 -7.83 6.16
C ALA A 134 -6.57 -8.78 5.83
N GLU A 135 -5.73 -8.43 4.85
CA GLU A 135 -4.52 -9.19 4.52
C GLU A 135 -3.54 -9.23 5.71
N ASP A 136 -3.29 -8.08 6.36
CA ASP A 136 -2.41 -7.99 7.53
C ASP A 136 -2.97 -8.80 8.71
N ALA A 137 -4.28 -8.75 8.95
CA ALA A 137 -4.93 -9.53 9.99
C ALA A 137 -4.80 -11.04 9.74
N ASN A 138 -4.99 -11.48 8.49
CA ASN A 138 -4.79 -12.88 8.09
C ASN A 138 -3.34 -13.34 8.30
N HIS A 139 -2.35 -12.52 7.91
CA HIS A 139 -0.94 -12.81 8.15
C HIS A 139 -0.63 -13.00 9.64
N VAL A 140 -1.27 -12.22 10.51
CA VAL A 140 -1.11 -12.37 11.98
C VAL A 140 -1.63 -13.73 12.45
N VAL A 141 -2.79 -14.18 11.96
CA VAL A 141 -3.37 -15.48 12.34
C VAL A 141 -2.54 -16.65 11.84
N GLN A 142 -1.97 -16.55 10.64
CA GLN A 142 -1.11 -17.59 10.05
C GLN A 142 0.18 -17.86 10.85
N ARG A 143 0.54 -16.99 11.78
CA ARG A 143 1.70 -17.20 12.67
C ARG A 143 1.45 -18.21 13.78
N PHE A 144 0.18 -18.51 14.06
CA PHE A 144 -0.16 -19.54 15.04
C PHE A 144 0.01 -20.92 14.41
N ASP A 145 0.71 -21.79 15.12
CA ASP A 145 0.81 -23.19 14.74
C ASP A 145 -0.45 -23.92 15.21
N LEU A 146 -1.26 -24.36 14.25
CA LEU A 146 -2.56 -25.02 14.50
C LEU A 146 -2.38 -26.55 14.64
N SER A 147 -1.20 -27.02 14.98
CA SER A 147 -0.91 -28.45 15.24
C SER A 147 -1.49 -28.92 16.59
N TRP A 148 -2.81 -28.79 16.79
CA TRP A 148 -3.55 -29.19 18.00
C TRP A 148 -4.79 -30.02 17.67
#